data_afe189dd278bd66e820828dde9526dd8
#
_entry.id   afe189dd278bd66e820828dde9526dd8
#
_cell.length_a   1.000
_cell.length_b   1.000
_cell.length_c   1.000
_cell.angle_alpha   90.00
_cell.angle_beta   90.00
_cell.angle_gamma   90.00
#
_symmetry.space_group_name_H-M   'P 1'
#
loop_
_entity.id
_entity.type
_entity.pdbx_description
1 polymer ?
#
loop_
_entity_poly.entity_id
_entity_poly.type
_entity_poly.pdbx_seq_one_letter_code
_entity_poly.pdbx_strand_id
1 'polypeptide(L)'
;MRHSLLRYGGMSSDDAFDDWQQQVDYSWLLDPLSTQRFEENYYQRSCCLVAREQPDYYQTVLSTDNLDSILGTHATKYPEVSLVRGDDSIDASVYTNSSGTIDPLQVVKQFDDGATIVFQGLHRSVPALAHICAVVGRHFTSRIQANAYLTPTNAQGFRPHWDTHDVFVMQIFGRKRWVTYESPLRLPLRGQKCNPDIDQPGPVLQEFELGPGDLVYLPRGLMHAAHSTDKFSLHVTLG
;
A
#
# COMPACT_ATOMS: atom_id res chain seq x y z
N MET A 1 14.90 13.64 -26.30
CA MET A 1 14.29 13.97 -27.60
C MET A 1 12.89 13.38 -27.62
N ARG A 2 11.87 14.27 -27.71
CA ARG A 2 10.48 14.02 -28.13
C ARG A 2 9.83 12.71 -27.67
N HIS A 3 9.27 12.68 -26.46
CA HIS A 3 8.17 11.79 -26.17
C HIS A 3 6.86 12.48 -26.56
N SER A 4 6.23 11.87 -27.53
CA SER A 4 4.97 12.23 -28.15
C SER A 4 3.88 12.22 -27.07
N LEU A 5 3.30 13.37 -26.84
CA LEU A 5 1.96 13.50 -26.28
C LEU A 5 1.00 12.82 -27.26
N LEU A 6 0.71 11.55 -27.03
CA LEU A 6 -0.37 10.86 -27.72
C LEU A 6 -1.68 11.54 -27.32
N ARG A 7 -2.29 12.18 -28.30
CA ARG A 7 -3.61 12.80 -28.26
C ARG A 7 -4.65 11.71 -27.97
N TYR A 8 -5.17 11.68 -26.75
CA TYR A 8 -6.41 10.98 -26.46
C TYR A 8 -7.58 11.75 -27.07
N GLY A 9 -7.75 11.61 -28.35
CA GLY A 9 -8.92 12.09 -29.09
C GLY A 9 -9.93 10.95 -29.19
N GLY A 10 -11.00 10.98 -28.37
CA GLY A 10 -12.23 10.26 -28.67
C GLY A 10 -12.42 8.87 -28.09
N MET A 11 -11.57 8.37 -27.17
CA MET A 11 -11.86 7.15 -26.42
C MET A 11 -12.79 7.44 -25.24
N SER A 12 -13.74 6.53 -24.98
CA SER A 12 -14.52 6.57 -23.74
C SER A 12 -13.64 6.26 -22.52
N SER A 13 -14.10 6.61 -21.32
CA SER A 13 -13.40 6.23 -20.07
C SER A 13 -13.23 4.71 -19.95
N ASP A 14 -14.19 3.95 -20.45
CA ASP A 14 -14.21 2.49 -20.38
C ASP A 14 -13.19 1.89 -21.36
N ASP A 15 -13.10 2.42 -22.61
CA ASP A 15 -12.10 2.00 -23.59
C ASP A 15 -10.67 2.28 -23.10
N ALA A 16 -10.45 3.42 -22.43
CA ALA A 16 -9.15 3.78 -21.87
C ALA A 16 -8.75 2.86 -20.69
N PHE A 17 -9.71 2.43 -19.89
CA PHE A 17 -9.47 1.49 -18.79
C PHE A 17 -9.18 0.07 -19.32
N ASP A 18 -9.91 -0.37 -20.35
CA ASP A 18 -9.68 -1.67 -20.99
C ASP A 18 -8.29 -1.75 -21.64
N ASP A 19 -7.83 -0.68 -22.31
CA ASP A 19 -6.49 -0.59 -22.89
C ASP A 19 -5.42 -0.62 -21.80
N TRP A 20 -5.62 0.11 -20.68
CA TRP A 20 -4.75 0.06 -19.52
C TRP A 20 -4.66 -1.34 -18.92
N GLN A 21 -5.78 -2.07 -18.78
CA GLN A 21 -5.80 -3.43 -18.25
C GLN A 21 -4.99 -4.41 -19.11
N GLN A 22 -4.96 -4.23 -20.43
CA GLN A 22 -4.16 -5.07 -21.33
C GLN A 22 -2.65 -4.84 -21.16
N GLN A 23 -2.24 -3.65 -20.74
CA GLN A 23 -0.84 -3.28 -20.54
C GLN A 23 -0.33 -3.64 -19.14
N VAL A 24 -1.21 -3.76 -18.15
CA VAL A 24 -0.84 -4.01 -16.77
C VAL A 24 -0.81 -5.51 -16.50
N ASP A 25 0.38 -6.05 -16.51
CA ASP A 25 0.70 -7.43 -16.11
C ASP A 25 1.66 -7.45 -14.91
N TYR A 26 2.14 -8.62 -14.52
CA TYR A 26 3.08 -8.75 -13.41
C TYR A 26 4.43 -8.07 -13.70
N SER A 27 4.87 -8.04 -14.95
CA SER A 27 6.12 -7.35 -15.34
C SER A 27 5.97 -5.83 -15.20
N TRP A 28 4.79 -5.27 -15.50
CA TRP A 28 4.50 -3.86 -15.26
C TRP A 28 4.67 -3.47 -13.79
N LEU A 29 4.19 -4.30 -12.85
CA LEU A 29 4.37 -4.00 -11.42
C LEU A 29 5.84 -3.87 -11.02
N LEU A 30 6.72 -4.62 -11.65
CA LEU A 30 8.15 -4.67 -11.33
C LEU A 30 9.02 -3.74 -12.20
N ASP A 31 8.49 -3.22 -13.34
CA ASP A 31 9.27 -2.38 -14.26
C ASP A 31 10.01 -1.25 -13.53
N PRO A 32 11.31 -1.00 -13.84
CA PRO A 32 12.15 -1.59 -14.89
C PRO A 32 12.91 -2.87 -14.47
N LEU A 33 12.64 -3.44 -13.31
CA LEU A 33 13.24 -4.70 -12.88
C LEU A 33 12.55 -5.87 -13.61
N SER A 34 13.33 -6.75 -14.24
CA SER A 34 12.75 -7.95 -14.87
C SER A 34 12.22 -8.94 -13.84
N THR A 35 11.14 -9.64 -14.17
CA THR A 35 10.52 -10.67 -13.32
C THR A 35 11.51 -11.76 -12.93
N GLN A 36 12.31 -12.22 -13.90
CA GLN A 36 13.37 -13.21 -13.65
C GLN A 36 14.36 -12.74 -12.58
N ARG A 37 14.88 -11.50 -12.71
CA ARG A 37 15.84 -10.96 -11.73
C ARG A 37 15.21 -10.80 -10.35
N PHE A 38 13.92 -10.41 -10.29
CA PHE A 38 13.19 -10.33 -9.03
C PHE A 38 13.08 -11.70 -8.37
N GLU A 39 12.67 -12.72 -9.08
CA GLU A 39 12.48 -14.09 -8.55
C GLU A 39 13.79 -14.72 -8.10
N GLU A 40 14.86 -14.55 -8.87
CA GLU A 40 16.17 -15.11 -8.56
C GLU A 40 16.84 -14.47 -7.36
N ASN A 41 16.66 -13.14 -7.16
CA ASN A 41 17.47 -12.40 -6.19
C ASN A 41 16.68 -11.87 -4.98
N TYR A 42 15.37 -11.65 -5.10
CA TYR A 42 14.60 -10.94 -4.08
C TYR A 42 13.46 -11.74 -3.49
N TYR A 43 12.72 -12.49 -4.31
CA TYR A 43 11.54 -13.22 -3.84
C TYR A 43 11.87 -14.16 -2.69
N GLN A 44 11.22 -13.96 -1.52
CA GLN A 44 11.46 -14.66 -0.25
C GLN A 44 12.93 -14.64 0.25
N ARG A 45 13.71 -13.67 -0.20
CA ARG A 45 15.12 -13.53 0.19
C ARG A 45 15.46 -12.20 0.83
N SER A 46 15.11 -11.10 0.17
CA SER A 46 15.51 -9.77 0.61
C SER A 46 14.54 -8.68 0.15
N CYS A 47 14.60 -7.54 0.80
CA CYS A 47 13.93 -6.33 0.36
C CYS A 47 14.38 -5.95 -1.07
N CYS A 48 13.44 -5.50 -1.89
CA CYS A 48 13.71 -5.00 -3.23
C CYS A 48 13.07 -3.63 -3.42
N LEU A 49 13.89 -2.60 -3.58
CA LEU A 49 13.47 -1.26 -3.94
C LEU A 49 13.50 -1.09 -5.46
N VAL A 50 12.41 -0.65 -6.05
CA VAL A 50 12.29 -0.23 -7.45
C VAL A 50 11.99 1.26 -7.46
N ALA A 51 13.04 2.07 -7.61
CA ALA A 51 12.95 3.52 -7.75
C ALA A 51 12.76 3.85 -9.24
N ARG A 52 11.63 4.52 -9.57
CA ARG A 52 11.26 4.77 -10.98
C ARG A 52 11.52 6.18 -11.45
N GLU A 53 11.53 7.15 -10.55
CA GLU A 53 11.54 8.58 -10.89
C GLU A 53 10.37 8.97 -11.84
N GLN A 54 9.24 8.26 -11.75
CA GLN A 54 8.03 8.46 -12.54
C GLN A 54 6.84 8.65 -11.60
N PRO A 55 6.60 9.86 -11.09
CA PRO A 55 5.59 10.10 -10.04
C PRO A 55 4.16 9.77 -10.47
N ASP A 56 3.87 9.76 -11.78
CA ASP A 56 2.55 9.48 -12.33
C ASP A 56 2.32 7.99 -12.65
N TYR A 57 3.30 7.11 -12.34
CA TYR A 57 3.22 5.68 -12.68
C TYR A 57 1.96 5.00 -12.17
N TYR A 58 1.49 5.37 -11.00
CA TYR A 58 0.29 4.81 -10.36
C TYR A 58 -0.94 5.70 -10.42
N GLN A 59 -0.94 6.78 -11.22
CA GLN A 59 -2.06 7.75 -11.26
C GLN A 59 -3.40 7.13 -11.63
N THR A 60 -3.40 6.06 -12.43
CA THR A 60 -4.61 5.32 -12.85
C THR A 60 -5.02 4.23 -11.84
N VAL A 61 -4.19 3.93 -10.85
CA VAL A 61 -4.43 2.84 -9.89
C VAL A 61 -5.33 3.27 -8.76
N LEU A 62 -5.02 4.41 -8.15
CA LEU A 62 -5.77 4.98 -7.02
C LEU A 62 -5.56 6.49 -6.97
N SER A 63 -6.64 7.24 -6.85
CA SER A 63 -6.63 8.68 -6.62
C SER A 63 -7.19 9.03 -5.24
N THR A 64 -6.94 10.26 -4.79
CA THR A 64 -7.59 10.81 -3.58
C THR A 64 -9.11 10.86 -3.74
N ASP A 65 -9.62 11.18 -4.95
CA ASP A 65 -11.06 11.21 -5.24
C ASP A 65 -11.73 9.84 -5.04
N ASN A 66 -11.02 8.74 -5.31
CA ASN A 66 -11.52 7.40 -5.00
C ASN A 66 -11.69 7.22 -3.49
N LEU A 67 -10.74 7.69 -2.68
CA LEU A 67 -10.81 7.59 -1.22
C LEU A 67 -11.90 8.48 -0.64
N ASP A 68 -12.04 9.71 -1.15
CA ASP A 68 -13.12 10.62 -0.77
C ASP A 68 -14.49 10.04 -1.09
N SER A 69 -14.64 9.42 -2.27
CA SER A 69 -15.85 8.71 -2.64
C SER A 69 -16.17 7.54 -1.70
N ILE A 70 -15.16 6.74 -1.32
CA ILE A 70 -15.33 5.62 -0.37
C ILE A 70 -15.78 6.14 1.00
N LEU A 71 -15.20 7.24 1.48
CA LEU A 71 -15.57 7.82 2.76
C LEU A 71 -16.92 8.53 2.72
N GLY A 72 -17.22 9.26 1.64
CA GLY A 72 -18.36 10.20 1.59
C GLY A 72 -19.63 9.63 0.98
N THR A 73 -19.56 8.72 0.00
CA THR A 73 -20.73 8.27 -0.78
C THR A 73 -21.12 6.82 -0.56
N HIS A 74 -20.22 6.01 -0.05
CA HIS A 74 -20.48 4.60 0.24
C HIS A 74 -20.86 4.44 1.70
N ALA A 75 -21.78 3.51 2.00
CA ALA A 75 -22.11 3.13 3.36
C ALA A 75 -21.00 2.24 3.96
N THR A 76 -19.77 2.74 3.91
CA THR A 76 -18.57 2.06 4.37
C THR A 76 -18.63 1.81 5.87
N LYS A 77 -18.20 0.64 6.30
CA LYS A 77 -18.26 0.21 7.69
C LYS A 77 -16.88 -0.21 8.22
N TYR A 78 -16.77 -0.18 9.53
CA TYR A 78 -15.68 -0.91 10.19
C TYR A 78 -15.84 -2.43 9.93
N PRO A 79 -14.76 -3.16 9.59
CA PRO A 79 -13.36 -2.75 9.54
C PRO A 79 -12.86 -2.31 8.14
N GLU A 80 -13.72 -2.07 7.15
CA GLU A 80 -13.30 -1.63 5.81
C GLU A 80 -12.47 -0.34 5.87
N VAL A 81 -12.81 0.55 6.80
CA VAL A 81 -11.99 1.68 7.21
C VAL A 81 -11.67 1.53 8.69
N SER A 82 -10.40 1.63 9.05
CA SER A 82 -9.91 1.64 10.43
C SER A 82 -8.87 2.72 10.63
N LEU A 83 -8.68 3.14 11.88
CA LEU A 83 -7.76 4.22 12.25
C LEU A 83 -6.71 3.70 13.22
N VAL A 84 -5.45 4.10 13.00
CA VAL A 84 -4.30 3.71 13.84
C VAL A 84 -3.48 4.94 14.17
N ARG A 85 -3.05 5.07 15.42
CA ARG A 85 -2.12 6.11 15.86
C ARG A 85 -0.95 5.50 16.62
N GLY A 86 0.24 5.55 16.02
CA GLY A 86 1.34 4.73 16.50
C GLY A 86 0.98 3.26 16.32
N ASP A 87 0.84 2.51 17.43
CA ASP A 87 0.41 1.10 17.34
C ASP A 87 -0.99 0.87 17.86
N ASP A 88 -1.59 1.92 18.41
CA ASP A 88 -2.90 1.80 19.00
C ASP A 88 -3.97 1.93 17.92
N SER A 89 -4.75 0.88 17.78
CA SER A 89 -5.99 0.92 17.02
C SER A 89 -6.97 1.85 17.74
N ILE A 90 -7.46 2.88 17.04
CA ILE A 90 -8.49 3.75 17.59
C ILE A 90 -9.80 2.99 17.63
N ASP A 91 -10.48 3.02 18.80
CA ASP A 91 -11.76 2.33 18.97
C ASP A 91 -12.77 2.80 17.91
N ALA A 92 -13.42 1.85 17.25
CA ALA A 92 -14.36 2.13 16.15
C ALA A 92 -15.52 3.04 16.59
N SER A 93 -15.94 3.00 17.84
CA SER A 93 -17.00 3.86 18.36
C SER A 93 -16.68 5.36 18.29
N VAL A 94 -15.39 5.72 18.16
CA VAL A 94 -14.95 7.13 18.03
C VAL A 94 -15.32 7.73 16.67
N TYR A 95 -15.36 6.89 15.62
CA TYR A 95 -15.54 7.33 14.24
C TYR A 95 -16.61 6.55 13.46
N THR A 96 -17.48 5.82 14.15
CA THR A 96 -18.64 5.13 13.56
C THR A 96 -19.93 5.50 14.29
N ASN A 97 -21.03 5.39 13.58
CA ASN A 97 -22.36 5.47 14.21
C ASN A 97 -22.75 4.12 14.84
N SER A 98 -23.94 4.07 15.46
CA SER A 98 -24.47 2.88 16.13
C SER A 98 -24.68 1.66 15.20
N SER A 99 -24.73 1.85 13.88
CA SER A 99 -24.82 0.77 12.89
C SER A 99 -23.44 0.29 12.40
N GLY A 100 -22.35 0.85 12.92
CA GLY A 100 -20.98 0.59 12.50
C GLY A 100 -20.57 1.29 11.20
N THR A 101 -21.43 2.17 10.66
CA THR A 101 -21.10 2.97 9.48
C THR A 101 -20.15 4.09 9.86
N ILE A 102 -19.14 4.31 9.02
CA ILE A 102 -18.11 5.34 9.19
C ILE A 102 -18.77 6.74 9.20
N ASP A 103 -18.35 7.57 10.13
CA ASP A 103 -18.59 9.02 10.12
C ASP A 103 -17.38 9.73 9.48
N PRO A 104 -17.48 10.22 8.24
CA PRO A 104 -16.35 10.84 7.55
C PRO A 104 -15.76 12.03 8.30
N LEU A 105 -16.58 12.83 8.99
CA LEU A 105 -16.10 14.01 9.75
C LEU A 105 -15.22 13.58 10.93
N GLN A 106 -15.60 12.50 11.63
CA GLN A 106 -14.80 11.98 12.72
C GLN A 106 -13.50 11.34 12.20
N VAL A 107 -13.56 10.64 11.05
CA VAL A 107 -12.36 10.08 10.41
C VAL A 107 -11.36 11.19 10.05
N VAL A 108 -11.81 12.25 9.38
CA VAL A 108 -10.95 13.40 9.03
C VAL A 108 -10.39 14.08 10.29
N LYS A 109 -11.20 14.28 11.31
CA LYS A 109 -10.73 14.84 12.59
C LYS A 109 -9.61 13.99 13.20
N GLN A 110 -9.75 12.66 13.23
CA GLN A 110 -8.71 11.78 13.75
C GLN A 110 -7.45 11.81 12.89
N PHE A 111 -7.60 11.94 11.56
CA PHE A 111 -6.48 12.10 10.65
C PHE A 111 -5.70 13.41 10.92
N ASP A 112 -6.41 14.53 11.11
CA ASP A 112 -5.80 15.82 11.48
C ASP A 112 -5.09 15.75 12.84
N ASP A 113 -5.61 14.90 13.75
CA ASP A 113 -5.02 14.60 15.07
C ASP A 113 -3.86 13.57 14.99
N GLY A 114 -3.40 13.20 13.79
CA GLY A 114 -2.22 12.35 13.57
C GLY A 114 -2.51 10.85 13.35
N ALA A 115 -3.76 10.44 13.18
CA ALA A 115 -4.09 9.05 12.89
C ALA A 115 -3.87 8.69 11.41
N THR A 116 -3.34 7.50 11.14
CA THR A 116 -3.35 6.90 9.80
C THR A 116 -4.71 6.30 9.52
N ILE A 117 -5.30 6.61 8.36
CA ILE A 117 -6.48 5.95 7.84
C ILE A 117 -6.06 4.71 7.06
N VAL A 118 -6.60 3.57 7.44
CA VAL A 118 -6.37 2.28 6.76
C VAL A 118 -7.65 1.88 6.03
N PHE A 119 -7.55 1.80 4.70
CA PHE A 119 -8.61 1.29 3.84
C PHE A 119 -8.32 -0.18 3.53
N GLN A 120 -9.17 -1.09 4.01
CA GLN A 120 -8.97 -2.52 3.87
C GLN A 120 -9.72 -3.11 2.69
N GLY A 121 -9.02 -3.95 1.91
CA GLY A 121 -9.64 -4.71 0.84
C GLY A 121 -10.14 -3.87 -0.33
N LEU A 122 -9.45 -2.79 -0.67
CA LEU A 122 -9.82 -1.86 -1.76
C LEU A 122 -9.97 -2.53 -3.13
N HIS A 123 -9.35 -3.69 -3.36
CA HIS A 123 -9.56 -4.49 -4.57
C HIS A 123 -11.02 -4.92 -4.78
N ARG A 124 -11.89 -4.78 -3.77
CA ARG A 124 -13.33 -5.07 -3.88
C ARG A 124 -14.14 -3.90 -4.43
N SER A 125 -13.63 -2.68 -4.36
CA SER A 125 -14.33 -1.45 -4.73
C SER A 125 -13.59 -0.61 -5.78
N VAL A 126 -12.29 -0.84 -5.99
CA VAL A 126 -11.46 -0.12 -6.97
C VAL A 126 -11.06 -1.08 -8.09
N PRO A 127 -11.63 -0.94 -9.31
CA PRO A 127 -11.40 -1.89 -10.41
C PRO A 127 -9.93 -2.06 -10.79
N ALA A 128 -9.14 -0.98 -10.77
CA ALA A 128 -7.71 -1.05 -11.07
C ALA A 128 -6.95 -1.92 -10.05
N LEU A 129 -7.25 -1.79 -8.77
CA LEU A 129 -6.66 -2.63 -7.73
C LEU A 129 -7.15 -4.08 -7.81
N ALA A 130 -8.42 -4.30 -8.21
CA ALA A 130 -8.93 -5.66 -8.48
C ALA A 130 -8.13 -6.34 -9.60
N HIS A 131 -7.85 -5.62 -10.69
CA HIS A 131 -7.06 -6.12 -11.81
C HIS A 131 -5.63 -6.46 -11.37
N ILE A 132 -4.92 -5.55 -10.70
CA ILE A 132 -3.54 -5.79 -10.23
C ILE A 132 -3.50 -7.00 -9.26
N CYS A 133 -4.44 -7.08 -8.32
CA CYS A 133 -4.52 -8.23 -7.41
C CYS A 133 -4.73 -9.54 -8.18
N ALA A 134 -5.57 -9.54 -9.23
CA ALA A 134 -5.78 -10.73 -10.06
C ALA A 134 -4.53 -11.11 -10.87
N VAL A 135 -3.80 -10.14 -11.39
CA VAL A 135 -2.54 -10.35 -12.13
C VAL A 135 -1.48 -10.97 -11.22
N VAL A 136 -1.22 -10.33 -10.08
CA VAL A 136 -0.24 -10.82 -9.09
C VAL A 136 -0.67 -12.18 -8.53
N GLY A 137 -1.97 -12.34 -8.23
CA GLY A 137 -2.53 -13.58 -7.73
C GLY A 137 -2.39 -14.76 -8.68
N ARG A 138 -2.56 -14.55 -9.99
CA ARG A 138 -2.31 -15.59 -11.01
C ARG A 138 -0.85 -16.02 -11.03
N HIS A 139 0.07 -15.06 -10.93
CA HIS A 139 1.52 -15.34 -10.94
C HIS A 139 1.94 -16.19 -9.73
N PHE A 140 1.52 -15.82 -8.53
CA PHE A 140 1.88 -16.55 -7.30
C PHE A 140 0.92 -17.67 -6.91
N THR A 141 -0.11 -17.94 -7.73
CA THR A 141 -1.17 -18.92 -7.42
C THR A 141 -1.76 -18.69 -6.00
N SER A 142 -2.00 -17.42 -5.66
CA SER A 142 -2.44 -16.99 -4.34
C SER A 142 -3.54 -15.93 -4.42
N ARG A 143 -4.28 -15.75 -3.31
CA ARG A 143 -5.22 -14.63 -3.19
C ARG A 143 -4.46 -13.41 -2.69
N ILE A 144 -4.54 -12.33 -3.45
CA ILE A 144 -3.92 -11.05 -3.12
C ILE A 144 -5.00 -10.07 -2.68
N GLN A 145 -4.70 -9.29 -1.65
CA GLN A 145 -5.53 -8.19 -1.17
C GLN A 145 -4.79 -6.87 -1.35
N ALA A 146 -5.55 -5.81 -1.64
CA ALA A 146 -5.02 -4.46 -1.67
C ALA A 146 -5.58 -3.67 -0.49
N ASN A 147 -4.68 -3.08 0.32
CA ASN A 147 -5.03 -2.13 1.37
C ASN A 147 -4.33 -0.80 1.09
N ALA A 148 -4.96 0.32 1.43
CA ALA A 148 -4.30 1.62 1.35
C ALA A 148 -4.14 2.25 2.73
N TYR A 149 -3.06 3.02 2.87
CA TYR A 149 -2.69 3.70 4.09
C TYR A 149 -2.48 5.18 3.79
N LEU A 150 -3.38 6.01 4.30
CA LEU A 150 -3.26 7.45 4.25
C LEU A 150 -2.73 7.93 5.60
N THR A 151 -1.47 8.35 5.63
CA THR A 151 -0.74 8.76 6.85
C THR A 151 -0.53 10.28 6.82
N PRO A 152 -0.88 11.03 7.86
CA PRO A 152 -0.65 12.47 7.92
C PRO A 152 0.85 12.81 7.98
N THR A 153 1.16 14.09 7.92
CA THR A 153 2.55 14.59 7.94
C THR A 153 3.25 14.23 9.24
N ASN A 154 4.55 13.88 9.13
CA ASN A 154 5.43 13.57 10.27
C ASN A 154 4.83 12.53 11.25
N ALA A 155 4.08 11.58 10.72
CA ALA A 155 3.43 10.54 11.51
C ALA A 155 3.96 9.15 11.19
N GLN A 156 3.91 8.28 12.18
CA GLN A 156 4.19 6.85 12.07
C GLN A 156 2.90 6.07 12.28
N GLY A 157 2.59 5.18 11.34
CA GLY A 157 1.39 4.34 11.43
C GLY A 157 1.55 3.15 12.38
N PHE A 158 2.69 2.46 12.30
CA PHE A 158 2.96 1.23 13.05
C PHE A 158 4.40 1.20 13.56
N ARG A 159 4.63 0.58 14.73
CA ARG A 159 5.97 0.23 15.24
C ARG A 159 6.69 -0.73 14.30
N PRO A 160 8.00 -0.96 14.48
CA PRO A 160 8.68 -2.03 13.80
C PRO A 160 7.94 -3.36 13.99
N HIS A 161 7.61 -4.02 12.88
CA HIS A 161 6.90 -5.30 12.84
C HIS A 161 7.27 -6.07 11.59
N TRP A 162 6.88 -7.34 11.51
CA TRP A 162 6.87 -8.10 10.26
C TRP A 162 5.47 -8.61 9.93
N ASP A 163 5.26 -8.82 8.65
CA ASP A 163 4.07 -9.49 8.15
C ASP A 163 4.29 -11.00 7.97
N THR A 164 3.22 -11.79 8.08
CA THR A 164 3.25 -13.23 7.82
C THR A 164 3.04 -13.60 6.36
N HIS A 165 3.02 -12.60 5.48
CA HIS A 165 2.88 -12.71 4.03
C HIS A 165 3.84 -11.74 3.33
N ASP A 166 4.14 -12.03 2.07
CA ASP A 166 4.96 -11.15 1.24
C ASP A 166 4.15 -9.91 0.86
N VAL A 167 4.78 -8.74 0.79
CA VAL A 167 4.10 -7.47 0.53
C VAL A 167 4.80 -6.69 -0.57
N PHE A 168 4.03 -6.24 -1.57
CA PHE A 168 4.44 -5.17 -2.46
C PHE A 168 3.81 -3.88 -1.99
N VAL A 169 4.60 -2.82 -1.87
CA VAL A 169 4.15 -1.48 -1.46
C VAL A 169 4.32 -0.53 -2.64
N MET A 170 3.21 -0.02 -3.16
CA MET A 170 3.16 0.99 -4.20
C MET A 170 2.99 2.37 -3.56
N GLN A 171 3.95 3.28 -3.73
CA GLN A 171 3.82 4.64 -3.25
C GLN A 171 3.03 5.48 -4.24
N ILE A 172 1.83 5.93 -3.82
CA ILE A 172 0.89 6.65 -4.70
C ILE A 172 1.11 8.16 -4.63
N PHE A 173 1.19 8.69 -3.40
CA PHE A 173 1.33 10.14 -3.16
C PHE A 173 2.22 10.41 -1.94
N GLY A 174 2.89 11.57 -1.95
CA GLY A 174 3.80 11.97 -0.86
C GLY A 174 5.01 11.05 -0.77
N ARG A 175 5.78 11.20 0.30
CA ARG A 175 7.00 10.42 0.52
C ARG A 175 6.92 9.68 1.85
N LYS A 176 7.56 8.52 1.89
CA LYS A 176 7.61 7.71 3.11
C LYS A 176 9.00 7.12 3.29
N ARG A 177 9.60 7.39 4.45
CA ARG A 177 10.89 6.82 4.84
C ARG A 177 10.64 5.45 5.43
N TRP A 178 11.37 4.47 4.93
CA TRP A 178 11.31 3.07 5.34
C TRP A 178 12.62 2.65 5.96
N VAL A 179 12.52 1.86 7.01
CA VAL A 179 13.67 1.22 7.65
C VAL A 179 13.37 -0.27 7.74
N THR A 180 14.31 -1.10 7.30
CA THR A 180 14.27 -2.55 7.48
C THR A 180 15.33 -2.99 8.47
N TYR A 181 15.01 -4.02 9.23
CA TYR A 181 15.86 -4.50 10.32
C TYR A 181 16.10 -6.00 10.19
N GLU A 182 17.17 -6.50 10.83
CA GLU A 182 17.29 -7.92 11.07
C GLU A 182 16.09 -8.42 11.89
N SER A 183 15.54 -9.55 11.47
CA SER A 183 14.33 -10.11 12.04
C SER A 183 14.65 -11.37 12.83
N PRO A 184 14.00 -11.56 13.99
CA PRO A 184 14.21 -12.78 14.79
C PRO A 184 13.63 -14.04 14.10
N LEU A 185 12.70 -13.89 13.16
CA LEU A 185 12.06 -15.00 12.48
C LEU A 185 12.02 -14.75 10.96
N ARG A 186 12.65 -15.64 10.21
CA ARG A 186 12.64 -15.60 8.74
C ARG A 186 11.52 -16.46 8.18
N LEU A 187 10.79 -15.95 7.18
CA LEU A 187 9.72 -16.62 6.46
C LEU A 187 8.66 -17.26 7.40
N PRO A 188 8.04 -16.49 8.30
CA PRO A 188 7.07 -17.00 9.25
C PRO A 188 5.89 -17.68 8.55
N LEU A 189 5.28 -18.63 9.22
CA LEU A 189 4.00 -19.19 8.83
C LEU A 189 2.86 -18.22 9.25
N ARG A 190 1.69 -18.36 8.63
CA ARG A 190 0.53 -17.49 8.86
C ARG A 190 0.14 -17.32 10.33
N GLY A 191 0.37 -18.32 11.17
CA GLY A 191 0.09 -18.27 12.61
C GLY A 191 1.17 -17.62 13.46
N GLN A 192 2.36 -17.36 12.90
CA GLN A 192 3.51 -16.80 13.63
C GLN A 192 3.55 -15.28 13.43
N LYS A 193 2.54 -14.60 13.99
CA LYS A 193 2.44 -13.14 13.91
C LYS A 193 3.51 -12.48 14.77
N CYS A 194 3.97 -11.30 14.34
CA CYS A 194 4.82 -10.43 15.13
C CYS A 194 4.10 -10.03 16.43
N ASN A 195 4.80 -10.13 17.54
CA ASN A 195 4.39 -9.55 18.81
C ASN A 195 5.37 -8.41 19.15
N PRO A 196 4.99 -7.13 18.93
CA PRO A 196 5.88 -6.00 19.13
C PRO A 196 6.44 -5.85 20.56
N ASP A 197 5.81 -6.47 21.55
CA ASP A 197 6.28 -6.44 22.94
C ASP A 197 7.43 -7.43 23.19
N ILE A 198 7.56 -8.45 22.35
CA ILE A 198 8.57 -9.52 22.47
C ILE A 198 9.59 -9.43 21.34
N ASP A 199 9.09 -9.23 20.12
CA ASP A 199 9.89 -9.29 18.90
C ASP A 199 10.49 -7.92 18.60
N GLN A 200 11.64 -7.66 19.17
CA GLN A 200 12.34 -6.39 19.01
C GLN A 200 13.12 -6.36 17.67
N PRO A 201 13.23 -5.20 17.02
CA PRO A 201 14.03 -5.04 15.82
C PRO A 201 15.51 -5.27 16.13
N GLY A 202 16.17 -6.03 15.26
CA GLY A 202 17.62 -6.17 15.25
C GLY A 202 18.31 -4.94 14.64
N PRO A 203 19.59 -5.04 14.28
CA PRO A 203 20.32 -4.01 13.55
C PRO A 203 19.59 -3.55 12.27
N VAL A 204 19.75 -2.28 11.92
CA VAL A 204 19.25 -1.73 10.67
C VAL A 204 19.97 -2.39 9.49
N LEU A 205 19.19 -2.91 8.54
CA LEU A 205 19.68 -3.48 7.30
C LEU A 205 19.73 -2.45 6.18
N GLN A 206 18.63 -1.72 6.00
CA GLN A 206 18.50 -0.71 4.95
C GLN A 206 17.60 0.42 5.44
N GLU A 207 17.89 1.59 4.93
CA GLU A 207 17.07 2.79 5.09
C GLU A 207 16.93 3.46 3.73
N PHE A 208 15.69 3.77 3.33
CA PHE A 208 15.38 4.37 2.04
C PHE A 208 14.08 5.17 2.11
N GLU A 209 13.87 6.02 1.11
CA GLU A 209 12.65 6.77 0.93
C GLU A 209 11.92 6.32 -0.34
N LEU A 210 10.61 6.10 -0.23
CA LEU A 210 9.74 5.90 -1.38
C LEU A 210 9.11 7.22 -1.78
N GLY A 211 9.25 7.60 -3.05
CA GLY A 211 8.51 8.66 -3.70
C GLY A 211 7.35 8.12 -4.54
N PRO A 212 6.42 8.99 -5.03
CA PRO A 212 5.35 8.55 -5.91
C PRO A 212 5.88 7.81 -7.13
N GLY A 213 5.25 6.68 -7.48
CA GLY A 213 5.66 5.79 -8.55
C GLY A 213 6.62 4.67 -8.13
N ASP A 214 7.29 4.80 -6.99
CA ASP A 214 8.22 3.77 -6.50
C ASP A 214 7.47 2.55 -5.95
N LEU A 215 8.17 1.41 -5.97
CA LEU A 215 7.74 0.15 -5.39
C LEU A 215 8.78 -0.37 -4.41
N VAL A 216 8.34 -0.93 -3.30
CA VAL A 216 9.19 -1.83 -2.50
C VAL A 216 8.49 -3.17 -2.31
N TYR A 217 9.27 -4.23 -2.42
CA TYR A 217 8.89 -5.57 -2.02
C TYR A 217 9.53 -5.91 -0.68
N LEU A 218 8.73 -6.37 0.25
CA LEU A 218 9.14 -6.84 1.58
C LEU A 218 8.76 -8.32 1.70
N PRO A 219 9.75 -9.22 1.84
CA PRO A 219 9.45 -10.63 2.09
C PRO A 219 8.83 -10.80 3.48
N ARG A 220 7.93 -11.77 3.62
CA ARG A 220 7.35 -12.12 4.91
C ARG A 220 8.45 -12.35 5.96
N GLY A 221 8.21 -11.87 7.15
CA GLY A 221 9.15 -11.94 8.27
C GLY A 221 10.21 -10.85 8.27
N LEU A 222 10.34 -10.02 7.25
CA LEU A 222 11.26 -8.89 7.29
C LEU A 222 10.73 -7.80 8.21
N MET A 223 11.44 -7.54 9.30
CA MET A 223 11.09 -6.49 10.25
C MET A 223 11.25 -5.12 9.58
N HIS A 224 10.22 -4.29 9.64
CA HIS A 224 10.21 -2.97 9.00
C HIS A 224 9.38 -1.94 9.76
N ALA A 225 9.68 -0.67 9.53
CA ALA A 225 8.90 0.47 9.99
C ALA A 225 8.88 1.55 8.90
N ALA A 226 7.85 2.40 8.91
CA ALA A 226 7.71 3.48 7.95
C ALA A 226 7.13 4.74 8.57
N HIS A 227 7.68 5.91 8.17
CA HIS A 227 7.29 7.23 8.63
C HIS A 227 6.97 8.13 7.44
N SER A 228 5.88 8.90 7.50
CA SER A 228 5.64 9.97 6.55
C SER A 228 6.62 11.14 6.78
N THR A 229 6.90 11.88 5.73
CA THR A 229 7.78 13.06 5.78
C THR A 229 6.96 14.35 5.98
N ASP A 230 7.37 15.43 5.38
CA ASP A 230 6.79 16.78 5.45
C ASP A 230 5.39 16.93 4.81
N LYS A 231 4.91 15.89 4.12
CA LYS A 231 3.59 15.82 3.51
C LYS A 231 2.87 14.56 3.94
N PHE A 232 1.54 14.54 3.82
CA PHE A 232 0.80 13.29 3.97
C PHE A 232 1.26 12.28 2.92
N SER A 233 1.18 11.01 3.25
CA SER A 233 1.61 9.91 2.39
C SER A 233 0.49 8.93 2.15
N LEU A 234 0.28 8.57 0.89
CA LEU A 234 -0.62 7.51 0.47
C LEU A 234 0.18 6.39 -0.19
N HIS A 235 0.09 5.19 0.37
CA HIS A 235 0.61 4.00 -0.29
C HIS A 235 -0.42 2.87 -0.29
N VAL A 236 -0.28 1.96 -1.23
CA VAL A 236 -1.08 0.73 -1.33
C VAL A 236 -0.19 -0.47 -1.12
N THR A 237 -0.64 -1.42 -0.30
CA THR A 237 0.00 -2.72 -0.14
C THR A 237 -0.78 -3.79 -0.91
N LEU A 238 -0.05 -4.69 -1.57
CA LEU A 238 -0.56 -5.94 -2.13
C LEU A 238 0.04 -7.09 -1.32
N GLY A 239 -0.78 -7.85 -0.61
CA GLY A 239 -0.34 -8.92 0.26
C GLY A 239 -1.27 -10.13 0.31
#